data_71eff40ff94ddf00636a5e452c348ba9
#
_entry.id   71eff40ff94ddf00636a5e452c348ba9
#
_cell.length_a   1.000
_cell.length_b   1.000
_cell.length_c   1.000
_cell.angle_alpha   90.00
_cell.angle_beta   90.00
_cell.angle_gamma   90.00
#
_symmetry.space_group_name_H-M   'P 1'
#
loop_
_entity.id
_entity.type
_entity.pdbx_description
1 polymer ?
#
loop_
_entity_poly.entity_id
_entity_poly.type
_entity_poly.pdbx_seq_one_letter_code
_entity_poly.pdbx_strand_id
1 'polypeptide(L)'
;MVWLLSIVMGFLFFLPSFVISASALAQGHAGHTAHPPASVEKQKAAKPQATQSAPQEEAVEEIPQVEISSEQQQLIGVKTVRVSLKSLQKVIRTVGRIEADERKLATVNTKIEGWIEKLHVDYTGRYVKKGEPLVEIYSPELLATQQEFISTLKWAGKQTGTVQTPDAAHSGHDHSAQATGNEPVSDLQKMLTKDASAALDAARQRLRLWDISEKQIKHIEQTGKPVRTLTLYSPVSGSVTQKMAIRGMKVMPGEKLFDIADLSTLWIIADIYENELPFIKVGQHARITLSYFPGMALSSRIDFIFPTISADTRTTKVRLTLPNPGGRLKPQMFTNVEIRISLGKKLVIPESAVIDTGTSQIVYVDKGEGAFEPREVELGLRADGAVEVLRGIKAGEKVASSANFLIDSEAQLKGIKPLPRLK
;
A
#
# COMPACT_ATOMS: atom_id res chain seq x y z
N MET A 1 -23.58 43.93 -37.48
CA MET A 1 -22.54 44.93 -37.31
C MET A 1 -21.47 44.24 -36.45
N VAL A 2 -20.57 43.46 -37.14
CA VAL A 2 -19.12 43.74 -37.30
C VAL A 2 -18.42 43.80 -35.93
N TRP A 3 -17.55 42.85 -35.52
CA TRP A 3 -16.30 42.44 -36.14
C TRP A 3 -15.79 41.10 -35.58
N LEU A 4 -15.27 40.28 -36.46
CA LEU A 4 -14.29 39.19 -36.30
C LEU A 4 -12.98 39.68 -35.68
N LEU A 5 -12.28 38.86 -34.93
CA LEU A 5 -10.83 38.67 -35.09
C LEU A 5 -10.38 37.28 -34.55
N SER A 6 -9.95 36.44 -35.49
CA SER A 6 -9.15 35.25 -35.31
C SER A 6 -7.76 35.61 -34.83
N ILE A 7 -7.20 34.89 -33.87
CA ILE A 7 -5.76 34.74 -33.68
C ILE A 7 -5.44 33.26 -33.58
N VAL A 8 -4.94 32.71 -34.69
CA VAL A 8 -4.20 31.47 -34.79
C VAL A 8 -2.79 31.75 -34.33
N MET A 9 -2.30 31.08 -33.33
CA MET A 9 -0.89 31.06 -32.97
C MET A 9 -0.42 29.62 -32.85
N GLY A 10 0.28 29.20 -33.92
CA GLY A 10 0.94 27.90 -34.00
C GLY A 10 2.14 27.85 -33.05
N PHE A 11 2.24 26.77 -32.30
CA PHE A 11 3.46 26.40 -31.59
C PHE A 11 4.18 25.30 -32.37
N LEU A 12 5.33 25.70 -32.93
CA LEU A 12 6.33 24.81 -33.54
C LEU A 12 6.93 23.92 -32.43
N PHE A 13 6.84 22.61 -32.66
CA PHE A 13 7.59 21.61 -31.91
C PHE A 13 9.05 21.61 -32.39
N PHE A 14 9.99 21.99 -31.50
CA PHE A 14 11.41 21.78 -31.70
C PHE A 14 11.82 20.49 -30.96
N LEU A 15 12.17 19.46 -31.72
CA LEU A 15 12.84 18.25 -31.25
C LEU A 15 14.35 18.47 -31.33
N PRO A 16 15.14 18.26 -30.27
CA PRO A 16 16.57 18.09 -30.44
C PRO A 16 16.90 16.63 -30.68
N SER A 17 17.45 16.35 -31.85
CA SER A 17 18.12 15.12 -32.23
C SER A 17 19.34 14.90 -31.35
N PHE A 18 19.39 13.82 -30.60
CA PHE A 18 20.58 13.36 -29.91
C PHE A 18 21.33 12.38 -30.82
N VAL A 19 22.47 12.82 -31.30
CA VAL A 19 23.43 12.05 -32.10
C VAL A 19 24.19 11.11 -31.18
N ILE A 20 24.03 9.81 -31.41
CA ILE A 20 24.86 8.76 -30.81
C ILE A 20 26.15 8.68 -31.62
N SER A 21 27.26 9.00 -31.00
CA SER A 21 28.61 8.74 -31.57
C SER A 21 29.17 7.49 -30.92
N ALA A 22 29.18 6.40 -31.67
CA ALA A 22 29.96 5.20 -31.37
C ALA A 22 31.39 5.40 -31.83
N SER A 23 32.35 5.14 -30.96
CA SER A 23 33.73 4.92 -31.34
C SER A 23 34.25 3.68 -30.67
N ALA A 24 34.35 2.63 -31.47
CA ALA A 24 35.13 1.42 -31.22
C ALA A 24 36.57 1.66 -31.72
N LEU A 25 37.52 1.00 -31.06
CA LEU A 25 38.80 0.44 -31.55
C LEU A 25 39.66 0.17 -30.31
N ALA A 26 39.89 -1.03 -29.84
CA ALA A 26 40.55 -2.20 -30.43
C ALA A 26 42.08 -2.17 -30.32
N GLN A 27 42.59 -3.27 -29.73
CA GLN A 27 43.94 -3.85 -29.85
C GLN A 27 45.05 -3.18 -29.02
N GLY A 28 45.94 -3.89 -28.34
CA GLY A 28 46.23 -5.33 -28.27
C GLY A 28 47.66 -5.51 -27.74
N HIS A 29 47.96 -6.73 -27.36
CA HIS A 29 49.31 -7.31 -27.10
C HIS A 29 49.96 -7.06 -25.72
N ALA A 30 50.02 -8.05 -24.85
CA ALA A 30 50.84 -9.30 -24.86
C ALA A 30 52.34 -9.04 -24.65
N GLY A 31 52.88 -9.68 -23.64
CA GLY A 31 54.33 -9.84 -23.42
C GLY A 31 54.67 -10.20 -21.98
N HIS A 32 54.60 -11.44 -21.65
CA HIS A 32 55.57 -12.32 -21.04
C HIS A 32 56.89 -11.70 -20.52
N THR A 33 57.29 -12.04 -19.28
CA THR A 33 58.36 -13.03 -18.88
C THR A 33 58.52 -12.89 -17.36
N ALA A 34 58.27 -13.88 -16.57
CA ALA A 34 59.09 -15.00 -16.12
C ALA A 34 60.40 -14.64 -15.41
N HIS A 35 60.41 -14.90 -14.11
CA HIS A 35 61.39 -15.44 -13.18
C HIS A 35 62.89 -15.56 -13.65
N PRO A 36 63.85 -15.84 -12.76
CA PRO A 36 63.85 -16.30 -11.39
C PRO A 36 65.04 -15.83 -10.49
N PRO A 37 65.44 -16.65 -9.48
CA PRO A 37 65.83 -16.23 -8.14
C PRO A 37 67.36 -16.40 -7.91
N ALA A 38 67.78 -16.12 -6.72
CA ALA A 38 68.94 -16.53 -5.97
C ALA A 38 69.55 -15.29 -5.28
N SER A 39 70.05 -15.37 -4.12
CA SER A 39 70.82 -16.39 -3.47
C SER A 39 70.96 -16.10 -1.98
N VAL A 40 71.00 -17.16 -1.26
CA VAL A 40 71.37 -17.33 0.14
C VAL A 40 72.80 -16.86 0.37
N GLU A 41 73.01 -16.06 1.42
CA GLU A 41 74.33 -16.04 2.06
C GLU A 41 74.20 -16.00 3.58
N LYS A 42 74.68 -17.09 4.20
CA LYS A 42 74.90 -17.30 5.63
C LYS A 42 76.16 -16.59 6.09
N GLN A 43 76.12 -15.82 7.15
CA GLN A 43 77.21 -15.61 8.07
C GLN A 43 76.69 -15.38 9.46
N LYS A 44 76.74 -16.30 10.30
CA LYS A 44 77.74 -16.75 11.30
C LYS A 44 77.76 -15.90 12.58
N ALA A 45 77.39 -16.59 13.62
CA ALA A 45 77.25 -16.20 15.01
C ALA A 45 78.49 -15.54 15.63
N ALA A 46 78.19 -14.56 16.51
CA ALA A 46 79.04 -14.29 17.66
C ALA A 46 78.14 -13.88 18.86
N LYS A 47 78.29 -14.59 19.93
CA LYS A 47 77.79 -14.42 21.28
C LYS A 47 79.00 -13.98 22.16
N PRO A 48 78.80 -13.52 23.38
CA PRO A 48 77.93 -12.56 24.02
C PRO A 48 78.71 -11.49 24.83
N GLN A 49 78.11 -10.37 25.15
CA GLN A 49 78.54 -9.60 26.33
C GLN A 49 77.33 -9.14 27.10
N ALA A 50 77.23 -9.54 28.34
CA ALA A 50 76.29 -9.12 29.35
C ALA A 50 76.51 -7.64 29.68
N THR A 51 75.47 -6.83 29.55
CA THR A 51 75.40 -5.52 30.17
C THR A 51 74.14 -5.44 30.98
N GLN A 52 74.32 -5.09 32.25
CA GLN A 52 73.37 -5.04 33.32
C GLN A 52 72.11 -4.25 33.00
N SER A 53 70.98 -4.86 33.33
CA SER A 53 69.67 -4.30 33.35
C SER A 53 69.59 -3.18 34.43
N ALA A 54 69.33 -1.96 34.00
CA ALA A 54 68.74 -0.97 34.86
C ALA A 54 67.23 -1.26 35.00
N PRO A 55 66.58 -1.02 36.12
CA PRO A 55 65.15 -1.19 36.25
C PRO A 55 64.45 -0.21 35.32
N GLN A 56 63.66 -0.75 34.35
CA GLN A 56 62.65 0.07 33.66
C GLN A 56 61.61 0.42 34.69
N GLU A 57 61.55 1.69 35.07
CA GLU A 57 60.34 2.32 35.62
C GLU A 57 59.23 2.04 34.59
N GLU A 58 58.24 1.27 35.02
CA GLU A 58 56.95 1.22 34.32
C GLU A 58 56.44 2.65 34.18
N ALA A 59 56.54 3.20 32.99
CA ALA A 59 55.88 4.44 32.65
C ALA A 59 54.38 4.21 32.87
N VAL A 60 53.84 4.72 33.94
CA VAL A 60 52.42 4.89 34.16
C VAL A 60 51.96 5.74 32.97
N GLU A 61 51.26 5.12 32.01
CA GLU A 61 50.59 5.84 30.92
C GLU A 61 49.65 6.85 31.61
N GLU A 62 50.05 8.10 31.68
CA GLU A 62 49.20 9.19 32.12
C GLU A 62 48.00 9.24 31.20
N ILE A 63 46.84 8.87 31.71
CA ILE A 63 45.57 8.96 30.97
C ILE A 63 45.35 10.44 30.63
N PRO A 64 45.22 10.79 29.33
CA PRO A 64 45.09 12.17 28.91
C PRO A 64 43.81 12.78 29.50
N GLN A 65 43.91 13.75 30.40
CA GLN A 65 42.82 14.41 31.06
C GLN A 65 42.92 15.92 30.90
N VAL A 66 41.75 16.56 30.74
CA VAL A 66 41.61 18.01 30.73
C VAL A 66 41.18 18.46 32.11
N GLU A 67 42.01 19.17 32.82
CA GLU A 67 41.67 19.75 34.11
C GLU A 67 41.10 21.15 33.91
N ILE A 68 39.91 21.38 34.50
CA ILE A 68 39.19 22.65 34.51
C ILE A 68 38.86 22.97 35.95
N SER A 69 39.34 24.08 36.45
CA SER A 69 39.12 24.49 37.87
C SER A 69 37.62 24.62 38.16
N SER A 70 37.25 24.40 39.43
CA SER A 70 35.85 24.53 39.88
C SER A 70 35.26 25.93 39.59
N GLU A 71 36.05 26.97 39.65
CA GLU A 71 35.64 28.33 39.34
C GLU A 71 35.36 28.49 37.84
N GLN A 72 36.21 27.94 36.98
CA GLN A 72 35.97 27.92 35.54
C GLN A 72 34.78 27.09 35.16
N GLN A 73 34.55 25.91 35.79
CA GLN A 73 33.35 25.07 35.53
C GLN A 73 32.06 25.82 35.83
N GLN A 74 32.03 26.57 36.94
CA GLN A 74 30.88 27.40 37.29
C GLN A 74 30.68 28.56 36.31
N LEU A 75 31.77 29.22 35.91
CA LEU A 75 31.73 30.34 34.97
C LEU A 75 31.19 29.90 33.58
N ILE A 76 31.66 28.77 33.06
CA ILE A 76 31.25 28.23 31.75
C ILE A 76 30.00 27.37 31.79
N GLY A 77 29.47 27.09 32.99
CA GLY A 77 28.21 26.36 33.19
C GLY A 77 28.29 24.89 32.80
N VAL A 78 29.35 24.18 33.13
CA VAL A 78 29.49 22.75 32.89
C VAL A 78 28.40 21.98 33.64
N LYS A 79 27.64 21.18 32.91
CA LYS A 79 26.69 20.24 33.48
C LYS A 79 27.09 18.83 33.06
N THR A 80 27.00 17.89 33.99
CA THR A 80 27.25 16.48 33.74
C THR A 80 25.97 15.66 33.87
N VAL A 81 25.85 14.64 33.05
CA VAL A 81 24.72 13.72 33.04
C VAL A 81 25.23 12.29 33.17
N ARG A 82 24.56 11.49 34.00
CA ARG A 82 24.91 10.08 34.18
C ARG A 82 24.42 9.27 32.99
N VAL A 83 25.31 8.49 32.41
CA VAL A 83 25.05 7.52 31.37
C VAL A 83 24.18 6.40 31.94
N SER A 84 23.00 6.18 31.37
CA SER A 84 22.05 5.20 31.88
C SER A 84 21.30 4.47 30.79
N LEU A 85 20.83 3.28 31.14
CA LEU A 85 19.92 2.53 30.26
C LEU A 85 18.53 3.18 30.30
N LYS A 86 18.10 3.73 29.18
CA LYS A 86 16.75 4.29 29.03
C LYS A 86 16.01 3.63 27.89
N SER A 87 14.69 3.56 28.00
CA SER A 87 13.84 3.15 26.88
C SER A 87 13.85 4.25 25.83
N LEU A 88 14.48 3.98 24.69
CA LEU A 88 14.53 4.92 23.57
C LEU A 88 13.29 4.73 22.70
N GLN A 89 12.64 5.83 22.34
CA GLN A 89 11.48 5.82 21.46
C GLN A 89 11.74 6.71 20.25
N LYS A 90 11.47 6.18 19.09
CA LYS A 90 11.45 6.95 17.85
C LYS A 90 10.01 7.29 17.49
N VAL A 91 9.75 8.54 17.18
CA VAL A 91 8.44 9.01 16.75
C VAL A 91 8.52 9.40 15.29
N ILE A 92 7.82 8.65 14.45
CA ILE A 92 7.67 8.97 13.03
C ILE A 92 6.39 9.76 12.87
N ARG A 93 6.49 10.95 12.27
CA ARG A 93 5.37 11.82 11.95
C ARG A 93 5.25 11.94 10.44
N THR A 94 4.08 11.61 9.93
CA THR A 94 3.81 11.66 8.50
C THR A 94 2.39 12.14 8.23
N VAL A 95 2.14 12.47 6.97
CA VAL A 95 0.79 12.83 6.50
C VAL A 95 0.17 11.60 5.87
N GLY A 96 -1.10 11.35 6.20
CA GLY A 96 -1.92 10.34 5.57
C GLY A 96 -3.13 10.96 4.88
N ARG A 97 -3.64 10.26 3.88
CA ARG A 97 -4.89 10.60 3.20
C ARG A 97 -5.94 9.52 3.48
N ILE A 98 -7.16 9.96 3.76
CA ILE A 98 -8.29 9.06 3.93
C ILE A 98 -8.76 8.60 2.54
N GLU A 99 -8.89 7.30 2.37
CA GLU A 99 -9.40 6.67 1.15
C GLU A 99 -10.54 5.69 1.48
N ALA A 100 -11.39 5.42 0.51
CA ALA A 100 -12.41 4.39 0.66
C ALA A 100 -11.73 3.00 0.71
N ASP A 101 -12.29 2.07 1.47
CA ASP A 101 -11.86 0.67 1.45
C ASP A 101 -12.19 0.08 0.06
N GLU A 102 -11.16 -0.17 -0.75
CA GLU A 102 -11.34 -0.70 -2.13
C GLU A 102 -12.13 -1.99 -2.19
N ARG A 103 -12.09 -2.81 -1.12
CA ARG A 103 -12.87 -4.06 -1.03
C ARG A 103 -14.37 -3.81 -0.87
N LYS A 104 -14.75 -2.58 -0.54
CA LYS A 104 -16.13 -2.13 -0.32
C LYS A 104 -16.63 -1.19 -1.41
N LEU A 105 -15.93 -1.14 -2.52
CA LEU A 105 -16.35 -0.46 -3.73
C LEU A 105 -17.13 -1.41 -4.62
N ALA A 106 -18.19 -0.93 -5.24
CA ALA A 106 -18.94 -1.65 -6.24
C ALA A 106 -19.26 -0.74 -7.42
N THR A 107 -18.97 -1.24 -8.61
CA THR A 107 -19.33 -0.58 -9.86
C THR A 107 -20.55 -1.27 -10.46
N VAL A 108 -21.54 -0.49 -10.86
CA VAL A 108 -22.74 -0.95 -11.55
C VAL A 108 -22.64 -0.58 -13.01
N ASN A 109 -22.54 -1.59 -13.87
CA ASN A 109 -22.51 -1.50 -15.32
C ASN A 109 -23.71 -2.22 -15.94
N THR A 110 -24.10 -1.78 -17.14
CA THR A 110 -25.09 -2.52 -17.92
C THR A 110 -24.43 -3.64 -18.70
N LYS A 111 -25.16 -4.75 -18.88
CA LYS A 111 -24.76 -5.87 -19.74
C LYS A 111 -25.52 -5.89 -21.08
N ILE A 112 -26.46 -4.97 -21.26
CA ILE A 112 -27.27 -4.86 -22.46
C ILE A 112 -27.17 -3.46 -23.04
N GLU A 113 -27.37 -3.38 -24.35
CA GLU A 113 -27.56 -2.11 -25.04
C GLU A 113 -28.99 -1.59 -24.82
N GLY A 114 -29.12 -0.27 -24.64
CA GLY A 114 -30.45 0.31 -24.46
C GLY A 114 -30.43 1.81 -24.16
N TRP A 115 -31.57 2.30 -23.71
CA TRP A 115 -31.75 3.70 -23.32
C TRP A 115 -32.24 3.78 -21.88
N ILE A 116 -31.68 4.71 -21.11
CA ILE A 116 -32.09 4.98 -19.74
C ILE A 116 -33.45 5.70 -19.76
N GLU A 117 -34.51 5.00 -19.37
CA GLU A 117 -35.85 5.58 -19.28
C GLU A 117 -36.09 6.30 -17.95
N LYS A 118 -35.62 5.68 -16.84
CA LYS A 118 -35.87 6.21 -15.50
C LYS A 118 -34.65 6.08 -14.63
N LEU A 119 -34.37 7.13 -13.86
CA LEU A 119 -33.38 7.15 -12.81
C LEU A 119 -34.11 7.16 -11.46
N HIS A 120 -33.79 6.19 -10.61
CA HIS A 120 -34.22 6.16 -9.22
C HIS A 120 -33.21 6.88 -8.33
N VAL A 121 -31.93 6.89 -8.76
CA VAL A 121 -30.85 7.60 -8.12
C VAL A 121 -30.32 8.63 -9.11
N ASP A 122 -30.61 9.89 -8.86
CA ASP A 122 -30.41 11.00 -9.79
C ASP A 122 -29.27 11.95 -9.41
N TYR A 123 -28.65 11.79 -8.21
CA TYR A 123 -27.52 12.60 -7.76
C TYR A 123 -26.46 11.78 -7.02
N THR A 124 -25.22 12.28 -7.03
CA THR A 124 -24.06 11.76 -6.32
C THR A 124 -24.14 12.10 -4.82
N GLY A 125 -23.65 11.19 -3.96
CA GLY A 125 -23.69 11.36 -2.50
C GLY A 125 -24.94 10.75 -1.86
N ARG A 126 -25.95 10.34 -2.64
CA ARG A 126 -27.11 9.62 -2.11
C ARG A 126 -26.69 8.27 -1.52
N TYR A 127 -27.21 7.96 -0.35
CA TYR A 127 -27.06 6.63 0.24
C TYR A 127 -28.10 5.68 -0.35
N VAL A 128 -27.68 4.50 -0.75
CA VAL A 128 -28.52 3.42 -1.28
C VAL A 128 -28.34 2.16 -0.47
N LYS A 129 -29.39 1.36 -0.37
CA LYS A 129 -29.35 0.04 0.27
C LYS A 129 -29.08 -1.03 -0.77
N LYS A 130 -28.47 -2.14 -0.36
CA LYS A 130 -28.37 -3.34 -1.20
C LYS A 130 -29.76 -3.78 -1.69
N GLY A 131 -29.89 -3.96 -3.01
CA GLY A 131 -31.16 -4.32 -3.66
C GLY A 131 -32.09 -3.13 -3.91
N GLU A 132 -31.67 -1.88 -3.66
CA GLU A 132 -32.43 -0.70 -4.04
C GLU A 132 -32.32 -0.45 -5.56
N PRO A 133 -33.44 -0.10 -6.25
CA PRO A 133 -33.41 0.17 -7.67
C PRO A 133 -32.60 1.46 -7.95
N LEU A 134 -31.75 1.41 -8.97
CA LEU A 134 -30.89 2.53 -9.37
C LEU A 134 -31.38 3.17 -10.67
N VAL A 135 -31.65 2.35 -11.69
CA VAL A 135 -31.96 2.79 -13.04
C VAL A 135 -32.80 1.75 -13.77
N GLU A 136 -33.69 2.21 -14.64
CA GLU A 136 -34.45 1.38 -15.58
C GLU A 136 -33.94 1.64 -17.00
N ILE A 137 -33.60 0.57 -17.70
CA ILE A 137 -33.06 0.59 -19.07
C ILE A 137 -34.07 -0.08 -19.99
N TYR A 138 -34.48 0.62 -21.03
CA TYR A 138 -35.23 0.07 -22.16
C TYR A 138 -34.26 -0.53 -23.18
N SER A 139 -34.45 -1.78 -23.54
CA SER A 139 -33.64 -2.47 -24.53
C SER A 139 -34.54 -3.21 -25.52
N PRO A 140 -34.47 -2.87 -26.83
CA PRO A 140 -35.18 -3.64 -27.85
C PRO A 140 -34.73 -5.09 -27.93
N GLU A 141 -33.42 -5.34 -27.76
CA GLU A 141 -32.83 -6.67 -27.79
C GLU A 141 -33.36 -7.54 -26.63
N LEU A 142 -33.47 -6.94 -25.44
CA LEU A 142 -34.09 -7.61 -24.29
C LEU A 142 -35.53 -7.99 -24.56
N LEU A 143 -36.31 -7.10 -25.17
CA LEU A 143 -37.71 -7.39 -25.53
C LEU A 143 -37.78 -8.52 -26.53
N ALA A 144 -36.97 -8.51 -27.58
CA ALA A 144 -36.95 -9.56 -28.59
C ALA A 144 -36.62 -10.94 -27.99
N THR A 145 -35.59 -10.98 -27.11
CA THR A 145 -35.18 -12.22 -26.43
C THR A 145 -36.26 -12.73 -25.46
N GLN A 146 -36.96 -11.85 -24.75
CA GLN A 146 -38.08 -12.25 -23.91
C GLN A 146 -39.25 -12.78 -24.74
N GLN A 147 -39.53 -12.19 -25.92
CA GLN A 147 -40.58 -12.69 -26.83
C GLN A 147 -40.23 -14.07 -27.37
N GLU A 148 -38.96 -14.28 -27.75
CA GLU A 148 -38.41 -15.58 -28.15
C GLU A 148 -38.62 -16.62 -27.04
N PHE A 149 -38.20 -16.26 -25.81
CA PHE A 149 -38.38 -17.11 -24.62
C PHE A 149 -39.85 -17.50 -24.38
N ILE A 150 -40.75 -16.51 -24.41
CA ILE A 150 -42.22 -16.74 -24.23
C ILE A 150 -42.76 -17.64 -25.36
N SER A 151 -42.34 -17.43 -26.59
CA SER A 151 -42.75 -18.25 -27.74
C SER A 151 -42.28 -19.68 -27.60
N THR A 152 -41.03 -19.88 -27.19
CA THR A 152 -40.47 -21.23 -26.92
C THR A 152 -41.18 -21.89 -25.75
N LEU A 153 -41.54 -21.17 -24.70
CA LEU A 153 -42.30 -21.69 -23.56
C LEU A 153 -43.69 -22.17 -23.98
N LYS A 154 -44.38 -21.37 -24.80
CA LYS A 154 -45.70 -21.73 -25.32
C LYS A 154 -45.65 -22.95 -26.25
N TRP A 155 -44.61 -23.04 -27.08
CA TRP A 155 -44.37 -24.17 -27.94
C TRP A 155 -44.09 -25.46 -27.16
N ALA A 156 -43.22 -25.41 -26.16
CA ALA A 156 -42.90 -26.52 -25.27
C ALA A 156 -44.15 -26.99 -24.48
N GLY A 157 -44.97 -26.06 -24.02
CA GLY A 157 -46.21 -26.37 -23.30
C GLY A 157 -47.26 -27.05 -24.20
N LYS A 158 -47.36 -26.70 -25.48
CA LYS A 158 -48.25 -27.37 -26.43
C LYS A 158 -47.80 -28.81 -26.74
N GLN A 159 -46.52 -29.07 -26.77
CA GLN A 159 -45.97 -30.41 -27.01
C GLN A 159 -46.24 -31.37 -25.86
N THR A 160 -46.36 -30.87 -24.63
CA THR A 160 -46.65 -31.66 -23.44
C THR A 160 -48.14 -31.83 -23.20
N GLY A 161 -49.00 -31.02 -23.83
CA GLY A 161 -50.46 -30.98 -23.61
C GLY A 161 -51.34 -31.68 -24.62
N THR A 162 -50.80 -32.24 -25.72
CA THR A 162 -51.62 -32.82 -26.81
C THR A 162 -51.51 -34.34 -26.84
N VAL A 163 -52.08 -35.01 -25.87
CA VAL A 163 -52.62 -36.36 -26.02
C VAL A 163 -54.09 -36.27 -25.59
N GLN A 164 -54.91 -35.56 -26.35
CA GLN A 164 -56.33 -35.85 -26.38
C GLN A 164 -56.52 -36.81 -27.56
N THR A 165 -56.76 -38.08 -27.22
CA THR A 165 -57.36 -39.05 -28.14
C THR A 165 -58.68 -38.47 -28.63
N PRO A 166 -58.94 -38.37 -29.97
CA PRO A 166 -60.30 -38.11 -30.45
C PRO A 166 -61.12 -39.31 -30.12
N ASP A 167 -62.18 -39.12 -29.37
CA ASP A 167 -63.29 -40.07 -29.25
C ASP A 167 -63.83 -40.40 -30.64
N ALA A 168 -63.48 -41.58 -31.14
CA ALA A 168 -64.06 -42.14 -32.35
C ALA A 168 -65.23 -43.05 -31.91
N ALA A 169 -66.36 -42.40 -31.81
CA ALA A 169 -67.62 -43.14 -31.96
C ALA A 169 -67.84 -43.30 -33.46
N HIS A 170 -67.61 -44.52 -33.98
CA HIS A 170 -68.48 -45.18 -34.97
C HIS A 170 -67.97 -46.59 -35.33
N SER A 171 -68.84 -47.55 -34.98
CA SER A 171 -69.25 -48.82 -35.67
C SER A 171 -68.21 -49.62 -36.44
N GLY A 172 -67.99 -50.81 -35.90
CA GLY A 172 -67.92 -52.15 -36.49
C GLY A 172 -67.33 -52.31 -37.88
N HIS A 173 -66.22 -53.03 -37.89
CA HIS A 173 -66.00 -54.20 -38.78
C HIS A 173 -64.69 -54.90 -38.31
N ASP A 174 -64.86 -56.21 -38.04
CA ASP A 174 -63.81 -57.17 -37.80
C ASP A 174 -62.83 -57.19 -38.97
N HIS A 175 -61.55 -56.96 -38.77
CA HIS A 175 -60.45 -57.60 -39.47
C HIS A 175 -59.23 -57.61 -38.57
N SER A 176 -58.87 -58.81 -38.16
CA SER A 176 -57.60 -59.14 -37.51
C SER A 176 -56.46 -58.85 -38.46
N ALA A 177 -55.71 -57.78 -38.12
CA ALA A 177 -54.39 -57.56 -38.65
C ALA A 177 -53.47 -57.10 -37.49
N GLN A 178 -52.47 -57.92 -37.20
CA GLN A 178 -51.40 -57.65 -36.29
C GLN A 178 -50.67 -56.35 -36.73
N ALA A 179 -50.87 -55.26 -36.00
CA ALA A 179 -50.12 -54.05 -36.20
C ALA A 179 -48.90 -54.05 -35.22
N THR A 180 -47.82 -54.65 -35.72
CA THR A 180 -46.46 -54.31 -35.25
C THR A 180 -46.15 -52.91 -35.75
N GLY A 181 -46.03 -51.90 -34.87
CA GLY A 181 -45.54 -50.62 -35.30
C GLY A 181 -46.01 -49.40 -34.49
N ASN A 182 -45.76 -49.39 -33.18
CA ASN A 182 -46.09 -48.21 -32.37
C ASN A 182 -44.85 -47.50 -31.79
N GLU A 183 -43.62 -47.73 -32.37
CA GLU A 183 -42.38 -47.22 -31.84
C GLU A 183 -41.88 -45.89 -32.46
N PRO A 184 -42.05 -45.52 -33.72
CA PRO A 184 -41.42 -44.31 -34.28
C PRO A 184 -42.07 -43.00 -33.83
N VAL A 185 -43.34 -43.01 -33.45
CA VAL A 185 -44.06 -41.77 -33.02
C VAL A 185 -43.67 -41.36 -31.61
N SER A 186 -43.41 -42.33 -30.72
CA SER A 186 -43.00 -42.04 -29.32
C SER A 186 -41.57 -41.47 -29.23
N ASP A 187 -40.65 -41.94 -30.10
CA ASP A 187 -39.28 -41.50 -30.10
C ASP A 187 -39.12 -40.12 -30.75
N LEU A 188 -39.86 -39.86 -31.82
CA LEU A 188 -39.92 -38.51 -32.40
C LEU A 188 -40.51 -37.50 -31.41
N GLN A 189 -41.52 -37.86 -30.66
CA GLN A 189 -42.13 -36.99 -29.66
C GLN A 189 -41.20 -36.74 -28.49
N LYS A 190 -40.44 -37.76 -28.04
CA LYS A 190 -39.37 -37.60 -27.04
C LYS A 190 -38.21 -36.69 -27.54
N MET A 191 -37.82 -36.83 -28.80
CA MET A 191 -36.83 -35.92 -29.38
C MET A 191 -37.33 -34.49 -29.45
N LEU A 192 -38.53 -34.25 -29.94
CA LEU A 192 -39.14 -32.91 -30.01
C LEU A 192 -39.29 -32.25 -28.62
N THR A 193 -39.68 -33.02 -27.60
CA THR A 193 -39.76 -32.49 -26.21
C THR A 193 -38.40 -32.20 -25.63
N LYS A 194 -37.37 -32.98 -25.92
CA LYS A 194 -35.99 -32.77 -25.52
C LYS A 194 -35.41 -31.50 -26.15
N ASP A 195 -35.63 -31.33 -27.47
CA ASP A 195 -35.17 -30.14 -28.18
C ASP A 195 -35.86 -28.86 -27.70
N ALA A 196 -37.17 -28.95 -27.42
CA ALA A 196 -37.94 -27.85 -26.83
C ALA A 196 -37.41 -27.44 -25.44
N SER A 197 -37.10 -28.43 -24.61
CA SER A 197 -36.54 -28.16 -23.27
C SER A 197 -35.13 -27.56 -23.36
N ALA A 198 -34.28 -28.05 -24.26
CA ALA A 198 -32.96 -27.51 -24.49
C ALA A 198 -33.00 -26.06 -25.00
N ALA A 199 -33.88 -25.74 -25.94
CA ALA A 199 -34.09 -24.38 -26.43
C ALA A 199 -34.59 -23.43 -25.32
N LEU A 200 -35.50 -23.89 -24.48
CA LEU A 200 -36.03 -23.13 -23.33
C LEU A 200 -34.89 -22.82 -22.32
N ASP A 201 -34.08 -23.83 -21.99
CA ASP A 201 -32.98 -23.69 -21.07
C ASP A 201 -31.91 -22.73 -21.64
N ALA A 202 -31.60 -22.78 -22.94
CA ALA A 202 -30.70 -21.86 -23.61
C ALA A 202 -31.22 -20.42 -23.56
N ALA A 203 -32.50 -20.19 -23.84
CA ALA A 203 -33.13 -18.88 -23.76
C ALA A 203 -33.13 -18.33 -22.30
N ARG A 204 -33.45 -19.21 -21.32
CA ARG A 204 -33.35 -18.85 -19.88
C ARG A 204 -31.92 -18.49 -19.49
N GLN A 205 -30.93 -19.25 -19.96
CA GLN A 205 -29.50 -18.96 -19.73
C GLN A 205 -29.09 -17.59 -20.28
N ARG A 206 -29.54 -17.23 -21.49
CA ARG A 206 -29.27 -15.92 -22.09
C ARG A 206 -29.82 -14.80 -21.23
N LEU A 207 -31.05 -14.90 -20.70
CA LEU A 207 -31.62 -13.90 -19.80
C LEU A 207 -30.82 -13.77 -18.49
N ARG A 208 -30.32 -14.90 -17.94
CA ARG A 208 -29.45 -14.88 -16.74
C ARG A 208 -28.12 -14.16 -17.00
N LEU A 209 -27.51 -14.34 -18.17
CA LEU A 209 -26.27 -13.66 -18.56
C LEU A 209 -26.43 -12.14 -18.59
N TRP A 210 -27.64 -11.64 -18.78
CA TRP A 210 -27.98 -10.22 -18.72
C TRP A 210 -28.42 -9.72 -17.33
N ASP A 211 -28.13 -10.50 -16.27
CA ASP A 211 -28.50 -10.20 -14.87
C ASP A 211 -30.01 -10.10 -14.63
N ILE A 212 -30.82 -10.71 -15.46
CA ILE A 212 -32.25 -10.84 -15.15
C ILE A 212 -32.41 -11.86 -14.05
N SER A 213 -32.99 -11.41 -12.93
CA SER A 213 -33.13 -12.22 -11.75
C SER A 213 -34.11 -13.38 -11.99
N GLU A 214 -33.94 -14.50 -11.28
CA GLU A 214 -34.86 -15.64 -11.32
C GLU A 214 -36.29 -15.22 -11.02
N LYS A 215 -36.50 -14.22 -10.17
CA LYS A 215 -37.85 -13.70 -9.88
C LYS A 215 -38.48 -13.03 -11.11
N GLN A 216 -37.67 -12.28 -11.87
CA GLN A 216 -38.13 -11.64 -13.11
C GLN A 216 -38.40 -12.69 -14.21
N ILE A 217 -37.52 -13.69 -14.36
CA ILE A 217 -37.71 -14.79 -15.30
C ILE A 217 -39.05 -15.55 -14.98
N LYS A 218 -39.23 -15.93 -13.72
CA LYS A 218 -40.48 -16.59 -13.28
C LYS A 218 -41.71 -15.72 -13.50
N HIS A 219 -41.60 -14.41 -13.30
CA HIS A 219 -42.69 -13.48 -13.56
C HIS A 219 -43.07 -13.46 -15.04
N ILE A 220 -42.06 -13.45 -15.95
CA ILE A 220 -42.26 -13.55 -17.40
C ILE A 220 -42.90 -14.90 -17.78
N GLU A 221 -42.44 -15.98 -17.18
CA GLU A 221 -43.03 -17.33 -17.38
C GLU A 221 -44.51 -17.39 -16.98
N GLN A 222 -44.85 -16.85 -15.81
CA GLN A 222 -46.20 -16.87 -15.28
C GLN A 222 -47.14 -15.92 -16.00
N THR A 223 -46.69 -14.74 -16.37
CA THR A 223 -47.56 -13.72 -16.99
C THR A 223 -47.65 -13.89 -18.50
N GLY A 224 -46.64 -14.54 -19.13
CA GLY A 224 -46.52 -14.63 -20.59
C GLY A 224 -46.39 -13.28 -21.26
N LYS A 225 -45.98 -12.24 -20.52
CA LYS A 225 -45.79 -10.89 -21.02
C LYS A 225 -44.32 -10.43 -20.84
N PRO A 226 -43.71 -9.86 -21.87
CA PRO A 226 -42.37 -9.33 -21.73
C PRO A 226 -42.38 -8.07 -20.84
N VAL A 227 -41.29 -7.88 -20.07
CA VAL A 227 -41.03 -6.68 -19.28
C VAL A 227 -40.30 -5.69 -20.16
N ARG A 228 -40.81 -4.46 -20.26
CA ARG A 228 -40.28 -3.44 -21.17
C ARG A 228 -38.90 -2.97 -20.77
N THR A 229 -38.68 -2.76 -19.46
CA THR A 229 -37.45 -2.18 -18.91
C THR A 229 -36.74 -3.17 -17.99
N LEU A 230 -35.41 -3.19 -18.05
CA LEU A 230 -34.56 -3.86 -17.07
C LEU A 230 -34.24 -2.87 -15.95
N THR A 231 -34.55 -3.27 -14.72
CA THR A 231 -34.14 -2.50 -13.53
C THR A 231 -32.82 -3.03 -13.00
N LEU A 232 -31.82 -2.16 -12.94
CA LEU A 232 -30.56 -2.47 -12.26
C LEU A 232 -30.63 -2.06 -10.79
N TYR A 233 -30.15 -2.93 -9.93
CA TYR A 233 -30.21 -2.78 -8.47
C TYR A 233 -28.81 -2.60 -7.89
N SER A 234 -28.73 -1.94 -6.73
CA SER A 234 -27.47 -1.81 -6.02
C SER A 234 -26.99 -3.17 -5.47
N PRO A 235 -25.76 -3.58 -5.77
CA PRO A 235 -25.17 -4.82 -5.24
C PRO A 235 -24.77 -4.71 -3.76
N VAL A 236 -24.55 -3.49 -3.27
CA VAL A 236 -24.09 -3.18 -1.91
C VAL A 236 -24.88 -2.03 -1.31
N SER A 237 -24.83 -1.88 0.02
CA SER A 237 -25.30 -0.66 0.68
C SER A 237 -24.14 0.33 0.78
N GLY A 238 -24.36 1.59 0.42
CA GLY A 238 -23.31 2.60 0.45
C GLY A 238 -23.72 3.92 -0.17
N SER A 239 -22.81 4.85 -0.27
CA SER A 239 -23.02 6.14 -0.93
C SER A 239 -22.60 6.07 -2.39
N VAL A 240 -23.39 6.64 -3.28
CA VAL A 240 -23.05 6.79 -4.70
C VAL A 240 -21.92 7.81 -4.82
N THR A 241 -20.73 7.36 -5.18
CA THR A 241 -19.54 8.21 -5.31
C THR A 241 -19.43 8.82 -6.70
N GLN A 242 -19.90 8.09 -7.73
CA GLN A 242 -19.96 8.57 -9.10
C GLN A 242 -21.26 8.12 -9.75
N LYS A 243 -21.86 8.99 -10.54
CA LYS A 243 -23.05 8.73 -11.36
C LYS A 243 -22.79 9.21 -12.77
N MET A 244 -22.74 8.28 -13.72
CA MET A 244 -22.58 8.56 -15.15
C MET A 244 -23.91 8.43 -15.91
N ALA A 245 -24.86 7.68 -15.33
CA ALA A 245 -26.18 7.48 -15.89
C ALA A 245 -26.95 8.80 -16.01
N ILE A 246 -27.45 9.11 -17.21
CA ILE A 246 -28.27 10.28 -17.51
C ILE A 246 -29.58 9.81 -18.16
N ARG A 247 -30.70 10.34 -17.75
CA ARG A 247 -32.00 10.01 -18.36
C ARG A 247 -32.02 10.32 -19.85
N GLY A 248 -32.46 9.36 -20.68
CA GLY A 248 -32.45 9.44 -22.14
C GLY A 248 -31.13 9.06 -22.79
N MET A 249 -30.07 8.83 -22.02
CA MET A 249 -28.78 8.39 -22.54
C MET A 249 -28.87 6.97 -23.12
N LYS A 250 -28.25 6.76 -24.29
CA LYS A 250 -28.00 5.44 -24.84
C LYS A 250 -26.80 4.84 -24.13
N VAL A 251 -26.92 3.58 -23.72
CA VAL A 251 -25.87 2.83 -23.02
C VAL A 251 -25.48 1.56 -23.76
N MET A 252 -24.22 1.17 -23.66
CA MET A 252 -23.66 0.02 -24.31
C MET A 252 -23.24 -1.04 -23.27
N PRO A 253 -23.18 -2.33 -23.62
CA PRO A 253 -22.70 -3.37 -22.71
C PRO A 253 -21.32 -3.05 -22.14
N GLY A 254 -21.17 -3.18 -20.81
CA GLY A 254 -19.93 -2.86 -20.08
C GLY A 254 -19.82 -1.40 -19.64
N GLU A 255 -20.71 -0.51 -20.11
CA GLU A 255 -20.69 0.89 -19.73
C GLU A 255 -21.03 1.08 -18.23
N LYS A 256 -20.18 1.86 -17.57
CA LYS A 256 -20.27 2.16 -16.15
C LYS A 256 -21.36 3.19 -15.90
N LEU A 257 -22.27 2.89 -15.00
CA LEU A 257 -23.39 3.75 -14.67
C LEU A 257 -23.28 4.38 -13.28
N PHE A 258 -22.84 3.61 -12.30
CA PHE A 258 -22.68 4.06 -10.92
C PHE A 258 -21.45 3.45 -10.27
N ASP A 259 -20.78 4.21 -9.40
CA ASP A 259 -19.90 3.69 -8.37
C ASP A 259 -20.53 3.91 -7.00
N ILE A 260 -20.53 2.87 -6.20
CA ILE A 260 -21.09 2.86 -4.86
C ILE A 260 -20.01 2.42 -3.89
N ALA A 261 -19.83 3.19 -2.82
CA ALA A 261 -18.85 2.90 -1.77
C ALA A 261 -19.54 2.76 -0.41
N ASP A 262 -19.24 1.68 0.30
CA ASP A 262 -19.53 1.58 1.73
C ASP A 262 -18.43 2.33 2.50
N LEU A 263 -18.79 3.49 3.03
CA LEU A 263 -17.90 4.36 3.78
C LEU A 263 -17.92 4.12 5.30
N SER A 264 -18.48 2.99 5.75
CA SER A 264 -18.51 2.61 7.17
C SER A 264 -17.12 2.32 7.74
N THR A 265 -16.18 1.93 6.88
CA THR A 265 -14.77 1.72 7.17
C THR A 265 -13.96 2.43 6.10
N LEU A 266 -12.93 3.12 6.51
CA LEU A 266 -12.04 3.87 5.63
C LEU A 266 -10.59 3.42 5.85
N TRP A 267 -9.78 3.65 4.86
CA TRP A 267 -8.34 3.49 4.94
C TRP A 267 -7.66 4.84 5.11
N ILE A 268 -6.60 4.85 5.88
CA ILE A 268 -5.63 5.93 5.87
C ILE A 268 -4.40 5.40 5.18
N ILE A 269 -4.04 6.00 4.08
CA ILE A 269 -2.80 5.72 3.36
C ILE A 269 -1.81 6.81 3.74
N ALA A 270 -0.75 6.41 4.45
CA ALA A 270 0.30 7.31 4.90
C ALA A 270 1.62 6.97 4.22
N ASP A 271 2.40 8.01 3.88
CA ASP A 271 3.66 7.86 3.18
C ASP A 271 4.82 7.84 4.18
N ILE A 272 5.62 6.77 4.15
CA ILE A 272 6.79 6.56 5.02
C ILE A 272 8.05 6.64 4.18
N TYR A 273 9.03 7.43 4.59
CA TYR A 273 10.31 7.54 3.92
C TYR A 273 11.12 6.23 4.00
N GLU A 274 11.90 5.96 2.96
CA GLU A 274 12.72 4.75 2.83
C GLU A 274 13.64 4.52 4.04
N ASN A 275 14.27 5.57 4.57
CA ASN A 275 15.14 5.50 5.75
C ASN A 275 14.41 5.16 7.06
N GLU A 276 13.08 5.31 7.10
CA GLU A 276 12.25 4.99 8.26
C GLU A 276 11.61 3.60 8.17
N LEU A 277 11.56 3.04 6.95
CA LEU A 277 10.93 1.74 6.67
C LEU A 277 11.45 0.58 7.54
N PRO A 278 12.76 0.47 7.87
CA PRO A 278 13.27 -0.59 8.73
C PRO A 278 12.63 -0.64 10.13
N PHE A 279 12.07 0.49 10.59
CA PHE A 279 11.42 0.61 11.89
C PHE A 279 9.92 0.34 11.85
N ILE A 280 9.31 0.26 10.66
CA ILE A 280 7.86 0.09 10.49
C ILE A 280 7.50 -1.39 10.37
N LYS A 281 6.50 -1.80 11.16
CA LYS A 281 5.99 -3.17 11.16
C LYS A 281 4.46 -3.17 11.22
N VAL A 282 3.86 -4.17 10.58
CA VAL A 282 2.43 -4.43 10.72
C VAL A 282 2.09 -4.69 12.20
N GLY A 283 0.94 -4.16 12.63
CA GLY A 283 0.47 -4.24 14.02
C GLY A 283 0.88 -3.05 14.91
N GLN A 284 1.81 -2.20 14.49
CA GLN A 284 2.21 -1.02 15.26
C GLN A 284 1.05 -0.02 15.41
N HIS A 285 0.94 0.56 16.59
CA HIS A 285 -0.05 1.60 16.90
C HIS A 285 0.35 2.93 16.28
N ALA A 286 -0.64 3.60 15.70
CA ALA A 286 -0.53 4.95 15.22
C ALA A 286 -1.61 5.83 15.83
N ARG A 287 -1.22 7.04 16.23
CA ARG A 287 -2.13 8.11 16.62
C ARG A 287 -2.42 8.97 15.40
N ILE A 288 -3.69 9.23 15.16
CA ILE A 288 -4.17 9.95 14.00
C ILE A 288 -4.89 11.20 14.47
N THR A 289 -4.50 12.33 13.93
CA THR A 289 -5.17 13.62 14.18
C THR A 289 -5.61 14.24 12.87
N LEU A 290 -6.76 14.88 12.89
CA LEU A 290 -7.33 15.53 11.72
C LEU A 290 -7.39 17.04 11.97
N SER A 291 -6.92 17.82 11.01
CA SER A 291 -7.00 19.29 11.08
C SER A 291 -8.45 19.78 11.09
N TYR A 292 -9.36 19.04 10.47
CA TYR A 292 -10.79 19.34 10.44
C TYR A 292 -11.52 19.19 11.78
N PHE A 293 -10.95 18.38 12.70
CA PHE A 293 -11.54 18.12 14.01
C PHE A 293 -10.49 18.33 15.11
N PRO A 294 -10.18 19.60 15.45
CA PRO A 294 -9.21 19.92 16.47
C PRO A 294 -9.57 19.25 17.79
N GLY A 295 -8.60 18.63 18.45
CA GLY A 295 -8.80 17.89 19.71
C GLY A 295 -9.26 16.44 19.55
N MET A 296 -9.70 16.00 18.37
CA MET A 296 -10.04 14.61 18.11
C MET A 296 -8.79 13.82 17.73
N ALA A 297 -8.38 12.90 18.57
CA ALA A 297 -7.32 11.95 18.28
C ALA A 297 -7.94 10.55 18.12
N LEU A 298 -7.67 9.93 16.99
CA LEU A 298 -8.07 8.56 16.70
C LEU A 298 -6.85 7.65 16.85
N SER A 299 -7.08 6.38 17.14
CA SER A 299 -6.03 5.37 17.20
C SER A 299 -6.35 4.25 16.25
N SER A 300 -5.34 3.81 15.51
CA SER A 300 -5.43 2.64 14.64
C SER A 300 -4.10 1.89 14.65
N ARG A 301 -4.04 0.79 13.90
CA ARG A 301 -2.81 0.02 13.70
C ARG A 301 -2.49 -0.08 12.23
N ILE A 302 -1.21 -0.16 11.93
CA ILE A 302 -0.75 -0.50 10.59
C ILE A 302 -1.21 -1.92 10.27
N ASP A 303 -2.05 -2.09 9.28
CA ASP A 303 -2.57 -3.39 8.85
C ASP A 303 -1.89 -3.89 7.57
N PHE A 304 -1.29 -2.97 6.79
CA PHE A 304 -0.59 -3.34 5.57
C PHE A 304 0.54 -2.36 5.24
N ILE A 305 1.63 -2.88 4.69
CA ILE A 305 2.75 -2.12 4.14
C ILE A 305 2.81 -2.47 2.66
N PHE A 306 2.72 -1.47 1.78
CA PHE A 306 2.77 -1.70 0.34
C PHE A 306 4.19 -2.15 -0.07
N PRO A 307 4.31 -3.11 -0.99
CA PRO A 307 5.60 -3.67 -1.39
C PRO A 307 6.37 -2.78 -2.38
N THR A 308 5.83 -1.62 -2.72
CA THR A 308 6.40 -0.71 -3.72
C THR A 308 6.86 0.58 -3.08
N ILE A 309 7.97 1.13 -3.60
CA ILE A 309 8.48 2.45 -3.26
C ILE A 309 8.17 3.38 -4.42
N SER A 310 7.63 4.55 -4.13
CA SER A 310 7.47 5.62 -5.12
C SER A 310 8.83 6.19 -5.49
N ALA A 311 9.19 6.14 -6.77
CA ALA A 311 10.47 6.66 -7.26
C ALA A 311 10.61 8.18 -7.06
N ASP A 312 9.50 8.92 -7.20
CA ASP A 312 9.47 10.37 -7.12
C ASP A 312 9.69 10.89 -5.70
N THR A 313 9.04 10.25 -4.72
CA THR A 313 9.05 10.70 -3.32
C THR A 313 9.94 9.88 -2.43
N ARG A 314 10.45 8.73 -2.90
CA ARG A 314 11.17 7.72 -2.12
C ARG A 314 10.42 7.32 -0.85
N THR A 315 9.11 7.16 -0.98
CA THR A 315 8.24 6.73 0.12
C THR A 315 7.56 5.41 -0.18
N THR A 316 7.28 4.65 0.86
CA THR A 316 6.41 3.48 0.84
C THR A 316 5.10 3.83 1.51
N LYS A 317 4.01 3.36 0.96
CA LYS A 317 2.69 3.54 1.56
C LYS A 317 2.45 2.53 2.66
N VAL A 318 1.89 3.00 3.77
CA VAL A 318 1.35 2.15 4.83
C VAL A 318 -0.14 2.40 4.97
N ARG A 319 -0.89 1.34 5.22
CA ARG A 319 -2.33 1.40 5.38
C ARG A 319 -2.72 1.19 6.83
N LEU A 320 -3.67 2.00 7.26
CA LEU A 320 -4.33 1.86 8.57
C LEU A 320 -5.83 1.82 8.31
N THR A 321 -6.52 0.88 8.94
CA THR A 321 -7.98 0.77 8.82
C THR A 321 -8.66 1.52 9.96
N LEU A 322 -9.66 2.33 9.63
CA LEU A 322 -10.38 3.17 10.58
C LEU A 322 -11.89 3.01 10.42
N PRO A 323 -12.62 2.69 11.49
CA PRO A 323 -14.08 2.71 11.47
C PRO A 323 -14.59 4.16 11.37
N ASN A 324 -15.68 4.36 10.64
CA ASN A 324 -16.28 5.67 10.40
C ASN A 324 -17.74 5.71 10.87
N PRO A 325 -18.02 5.60 12.16
CA PRO A 325 -19.37 5.69 12.67
C PRO A 325 -19.96 7.07 12.41
N GLY A 326 -21.16 7.11 11.85
CA GLY A 326 -21.85 8.35 11.52
C GLY A 326 -21.31 9.09 10.30
N GLY A 327 -20.39 8.51 9.50
CA GLY A 327 -19.95 9.08 8.23
C GLY A 327 -19.24 10.43 8.33
N ARG A 328 -18.63 10.74 9.47
CA ARG A 328 -17.95 12.03 9.70
C ARG A 328 -16.71 12.20 8.86
N LEU A 329 -15.96 11.11 8.69
CA LEU A 329 -14.75 11.09 7.89
C LEU A 329 -15.13 10.91 6.43
N LYS A 330 -14.51 11.70 5.56
CA LYS A 330 -14.76 11.63 4.13
C LYS A 330 -13.47 11.25 3.40
N PRO A 331 -13.56 10.47 2.33
CA PRO A 331 -12.42 10.23 1.45
C PRO A 331 -11.79 11.57 1.01
N GLN A 332 -10.49 11.56 0.76
CA GLN A 332 -9.63 12.70 0.42
C GLN A 332 -9.33 13.68 1.57
N MET A 333 -9.82 13.46 2.80
CA MET A 333 -9.35 14.23 3.94
C MET A 333 -7.91 13.87 4.29
N PHE A 334 -7.12 14.89 4.68
CA PHE A 334 -5.75 14.70 5.17
C PHE A 334 -5.73 14.50 6.68
N THR A 335 -4.78 13.68 7.11
CA THR A 335 -4.56 13.35 8.51
C THR A 335 -3.08 13.43 8.84
N ASN A 336 -2.76 13.78 10.09
CA ASN A 336 -1.41 13.59 10.61
C ASN A 336 -1.36 12.25 11.34
N VAL A 337 -0.39 11.44 10.98
CA VAL A 337 -0.17 10.09 11.52
C VAL A 337 1.12 10.11 12.34
N GLU A 338 1.03 9.74 13.60
CA GLU A 338 2.18 9.63 14.52
C GLU A 338 2.33 8.17 14.94
N ILE A 339 3.45 7.57 14.57
CA ILE A 339 3.80 6.18 14.89
C ILE A 339 4.90 6.20 15.91
N ARG A 340 4.65 5.61 17.10
CA ARG A 340 5.62 5.50 18.18
C ARG A 340 6.27 4.12 18.15
N ILE A 341 7.58 4.11 18.05
CA ILE A 341 8.37 2.91 17.92
C ILE A 341 9.25 2.79 19.14
N SER A 342 9.09 1.70 19.88
CA SER A 342 9.99 1.39 21.00
C SER A 342 11.26 0.73 20.46
N LEU A 343 12.40 1.34 20.69
CA LEU A 343 13.72 0.82 20.30
C LEU A 343 14.37 -0.03 21.40
N GLY A 344 13.62 -0.28 22.50
CA GLY A 344 14.09 -1.04 23.64
C GLY A 344 14.92 -0.20 24.62
N LYS A 345 15.51 -0.88 25.62
CA LYS A 345 16.43 -0.24 26.57
C LYS A 345 17.81 -0.14 25.92
N LYS A 346 18.31 1.07 25.80
CA LYS A 346 19.59 1.41 25.20
C LYS A 346 20.43 2.25 26.18
N LEU A 347 21.74 2.10 26.08
CA LEU A 347 22.65 2.99 26.77
C LEU A 347 22.63 4.32 26.05
N VAL A 348 22.20 5.39 26.73
CA VAL A 348 21.99 6.69 26.09
C VAL A 348 22.67 7.81 26.82
N ILE A 349 23.06 8.81 26.04
CA ILE A 349 23.53 10.14 26.49
C ILE A 349 22.70 11.21 25.78
N PRO A 350 22.61 12.43 26.34
CA PRO A 350 22.04 13.56 25.61
C PRO A 350 22.82 13.84 24.32
N GLU A 351 22.12 14.22 23.25
CA GLU A 351 22.77 14.58 21.98
C GLU A 351 23.75 15.74 22.16
N SER A 352 23.44 16.65 23.09
CA SER A 352 24.32 17.77 23.47
C SER A 352 25.64 17.35 24.13
N ALA A 353 25.78 16.09 24.56
CA ALA A 353 27.01 15.57 25.14
C ALA A 353 28.06 15.15 24.10
N VAL A 354 27.68 15.06 22.84
CA VAL A 354 28.52 14.57 21.75
C VAL A 354 29.15 15.76 20.99
N ILE A 355 30.45 15.66 20.78
CA ILE A 355 31.18 16.51 19.82
C ILE A 355 31.47 15.67 18.59
N ASP A 356 30.95 16.10 17.45
CA ASP A 356 31.18 15.46 16.17
C ASP A 356 32.22 16.28 15.39
N THR A 357 33.42 15.72 15.20
CA THR A 357 34.51 16.38 14.48
C THR A 357 34.48 16.08 12.98
N GLY A 358 33.46 15.31 12.51
CA GLY A 358 33.37 14.84 11.14
C GLY A 358 34.20 13.56 10.87
N THR A 359 35.29 13.34 11.61
CA THR A 359 36.12 12.13 11.51
C THR A 359 35.91 11.19 12.69
N SER A 360 35.62 11.72 13.87
CA SER A 360 35.35 10.97 15.10
C SER A 360 34.31 11.67 15.95
N GLN A 361 33.68 10.88 16.82
CA GLN A 361 32.69 11.36 17.79
C GLN A 361 33.27 11.23 19.18
N ILE A 362 33.33 12.35 19.91
CA ILE A 362 34.03 12.48 21.18
C ILE A 362 33.05 12.86 22.27
N VAL A 363 33.25 12.31 23.43
CA VAL A 363 32.52 12.64 24.65
C VAL A 363 33.52 12.87 25.80
N TYR A 364 33.25 13.84 26.66
CA TYR A 364 34.09 14.14 27.81
C TYR A 364 33.50 13.45 29.06
N VAL A 365 34.22 12.43 29.54
CA VAL A 365 33.85 11.67 30.75
C VAL A 365 34.38 12.39 31.98
N ASP A 366 33.49 12.71 32.89
CA ASP A 366 33.80 13.36 34.17
C ASP A 366 34.41 12.33 35.14
N LYS A 367 35.66 12.52 35.52
CA LYS A 367 36.40 11.70 36.50
C LYS A 367 36.32 12.23 37.91
N GLY A 368 35.69 13.38 38.11
CA GLY A 368 35.70 14.11 39.38
C GLY A 368 36.80 15.12 39.47
N GLU A 369 36.79 15.99 40.49
CA GLU A 369 37.77 17.02 40.77
C GLU A 369 38.08 17.96 39.61
N GLY A 370 37.20 18.06 38.64
CA GLY A 370 37.39 18.91 37.45
C GLY A 370 38.14 18.28 36.30
N ALA A 371 38.45 16.99 36.40
CA ALA A 371 39.13 16.25 35.33
C ALA A 371 38.16 15.66 34.34
N PHE A 372 38.31 15.96 33.08
CA PHE A 372 37.53 15.43 31.96
C PHE A 372 38.41 14.62 31.02
N GLU A 373 38.03 13.39 30.77
CA GLU A 373 38.69 12.45 29.88
C GLU A 373 38.01 12.46 28.49
N PRO A 374 38.69 12.97 27.43
CA PRO A 374 38.15 12.87 26.08
C PRO A 374 38.23 11.42 25.61
N ARG A 375 37.08 10.89 25.19
CA ARG A 375 36.95 9.49 24.73
C ARG A 375 36.19 9.41 23.44
N GLU A 376 36.71 8.67 22.48
CA GLU A 376 35.97 8.35 21.27
C GLU A 376 34.84 7.39 21.56
N VAL A 377 33.69 7.64 20.94
CA VAL A 377 32.50 6.83 21.06
C VAL A 377 31.99 6.38 19.71
N GLU A 378 31.35 5.25 19.69
CA GLU A 378 30.56 4.78 18.57
C GLU A 378 29.10 4.97 18.91
N LEU A 379 28.42 5.78 18.13
CA LEU A 379 27.02 6.13 18.36
C LEU A 379 26.10 5.32 17.46
N GLY A 380 24.93 5.00 17.99
CA GLY A 380 23.86 4.33 17.29
C GLY A 380 22.71 5.27 16.95
N LEU A 381 21.51 4.83 17.33
CA LEU A 381 20.27 5.54 16.99
C LEU A 381 20.13 6.84 17.78
N ARG A 382 19.61 7.86 17.10
CA ARG A 382 19.26 9.17 17.70
C ARG A 382 17.75 9.28 17.79
N ALA A 383 17.23 9.58 18.97
CA ALA A 383 15.82 9.80 19.20
C ALA A 383 15.57 10.58 20.50
N ASP A 384 14.54 11.40 20.56
CA ASP A 384 14.09 12.18 21.73
C ASP A 384 15.22 13.03 22.37
N GLY A 385 16.12 13.60 21.55
CA GLY A 385 17.25 14.40 22.05
C GLY A 385 18.33 13.58 22.79
N ALA A 386 18.27 12.26 22.68
CA ALA A 386 19.24 11.31 23.19
C ALA A 386 19.85 10.47 22.07
N VAL A 387 21.06 10.01 22.29
CA VAL A 387 21.84 9.19 21.35
C VAL A 387 22.23 7.90 22.03
N GLU A 388 22.03 6.78 21.34
CA GLU A 388 22.52 5.46 21.74
C GLU A 388 24.04 5.42 21.68
N VAL A 389 24.69 4.89 22.70
CA VAL A 389 26.12 4.60 22.69
C VAL A 389 26.31 3.11 22.52
N LEU A 390 26.98 2.74 21.42
CA LEU A 390 27.32 1.34 21.12
C LEU A 390 28.61 0.91 21.79
N ARG A 391 29.63 1.79 21.78
CA ARG A 391 30.93 1.56 22.37
C ARG A 391 31.57 2.85 22.89
N GLY A 392 32.49 2.72 23.81
CA GLY A 392 33.31 3.82 24.31
C GLY A 392 32.97 4.29 25.73
N ILE A 393 31.75 4.06 26.23
CA ILE A 393 31.32 4.50 27.54
C ILE A 393 30.53 3.37 28.25
N LYS A 394 30.62 3.34 29.57
CA LYS A 394 29.91 2.37 30.41
C LYS A 394 28.71 3.01 31.16
N ALA A 395 27.72 2.19 31.47
CA ALA A 395 26.62 2.61 32.33
C ALA A 395 27.12 3.08 33.69
N GLY A 396 26.62 4.21 34.17
CA GLY A 396 27.01 4.80 35.47
C GLY A 396 28.07 5.89 35.38
N GLU A 397 28.86 5.96 34.29
CA GLU A 397 29.80 7.07 34.07
C GLU A 397 29.03 8.40 33.94
N LYS A 398 29.68 9.50 34.21
CA LYS A 398 29.13 10.84 34.00
C LYS A 398 29.80 11.46 32.78
N VAL A 399 29.03 12.13 31.96
CA VAL A 399 29.53 12.82 30.76
C VAL A 399 29.12 14.29 30.78
N ALA A 400 29.98 15.17 30.30
CA ALA A 400 29.63 16.56 30.13
C ALA A 400 28.49 16.70 29.10
N SER A 401 27.45 17.43 29.43
CA SER A 401 26.28 17.65 28.54
C SER A 401 26.12 19.13 28.14
N SER A 402 26.91 20.01 28.74
CA SER A 402 27.01 21.42 28.35
C SER A 402 28.44 21.89 28.43
N ALA A 403 28.73 22.98 27.75
CA ALA A 403 30.08 23.58 27.67
C ALA A 403 31.16 22.68 27.00
N ASN A 404 30.73 21.61 26.29
CA ASN A 404 31.62 20.61 25.69
C ASN A 404 32.61 21.23 24.72
N PHE A 405 32.16 22.22 23.92
CA PHE A 405 33.04 22.94 22.99
C PHE A 405 34.17 23.68 23.69
N LEU A 406 33.92 24.26 24.89
CA LEU A 406 34.94 24.93 25.68
C LEU A 406 35.90 23.92 26.28
N ILE A 407 35.41 22.77 26.75
CA ILE A 407 36.23 21.66 27.25
C ILE A 407 37.14 21.14 26.12
N ASP A 408 36.57 20.99 24.91
CA ASP A 408 37.29 20.53 23.72
C ASP A 408 38.36 21.52 23.29
N SER A 409 38.03 22.81 23.30
CA SER A 409 38.99 23.85 22.99
C SER A 409 40.18 23.84 23.94
N GLU A 410 39.94 23.65 25.23
CA GLU A 410 40.99 23.53 26.26
C GLU A 410 41.85 22.28 26.06
N ALA A 411 41.19 21.15 25.69
CA ALA A 411 41.85 19.90 25.34
C ALA A 411 42.80 20.08 24.16
N GLN A 412 42.35 20.75 23.10
CA GLN A 412 43.14 21.01 21.91
C GLN A 412 44.30 21.92 22.18
N LEU A 413 44.10 22.97 22.99
CA LEU A 413 45.18 23.89 23.41
C LEU A 413 46.29 23.18 24.19
N LYS A 414 45.90 22.21 25.04
CA LYS A 414 46.83 21.36 25.80
C LYS A 414 47.39 20.18 25.00
N GLY A 415 47.01 20.02 23.74
CA GLY A 415 47.48 18.93 22.87
C GLY A 415 46.96 17.54 23.30
N ILE A 416 45.89 17.48 24.08
CA ILE A 416 45.31 16.26 24.60
C ILE A 416 44.49 15.54 23.51
N LYS A 417 44.89 14.33 23.18
CA LYS A 417 44.21 13.52 22.17
C LYS A 417 43.15 12.60 22.81
N PRO A 418 41.99 12.38 22.16
CA PRO A 418 40.99 11.45 22.64
C PRO A 418 41.56 10.05 22.79
N LEU A 419 41.16 9.36 23.86
CA LEU A 419 41.42 7.95 24.03
C LEU A 419 40.65 7.14 22.97
N PRO A 420 41.28 6.10 22.40
CA PRO A 420 40.62 5.25 21.42
C PRO A 420 39.43 4.53 22.08
N ARG A 421 38.51 4.09 21.26
CA ARG A 421 37.28 3.41 21.69
C ARG A 421 37.56 2.20 22.57
N LEU A 422 36.99 2.16 23.75
CA LEU A 422 36.97 0.97 24.59
C LEU A 422 36.20 -0.16 23.88
N LYS A 423 36.80 -1.33 23.82
CA LYS A 423 36.17 -2.52 23.20
C LYS A 423 34.91 -2.98 23.93
#